data_de58e484c32e63037cd11cdb2454717b
#
_entry.id   de58e484c32e63037cd11cdb2454717b
#
_cell.length_a   1.000
_cell.length_b   1.000
_cell.length_c   1.000
_cell.angle_alpha   90.00
_cell.angle_beta   90.00
_cell.angle_gamma   90.00
#
_symmetry.space_group_name_H-M   'P 1'
#
loop_
_entity.id
_entity.type
_entity.pdbx_description
1 polymer ?
#
loop_
_entity_poly.entity_id
_entity_poly.type
_entity_poly.pdbx_seq_one_letter_code
_entity_poly.pdbx_strand_id
1 'polypeptide(L)'
;ISADGDLVETLLISGATGIRAAVLLNNDQPKIIEGGQVTKTKELGNFLIVPNPALIRATALNNLADQYSAGLVNEHIAWLTCESLDVNLDKSAAQYFKINSVEKFNEKTLAKSIASMGAGSLTIMTRGVDVYPESLRKKILKYPTKGGPEVVVAIFREDPRNVALICSRLP
;
A
#
# COMPACT_ATOMS: atom_id res chain seq x y z
N ILE A 1 -0.85 -1.48 17.67
CA ILE A 1 -1.11 -2.93 17.63
C ILE A 1 -1.92 -3.22 16.38
N SER A 2 -1.53 -4.23 15.64
CA SER A 2 -2.28 -4.74 14.49
C SER A 2 -2.49 -6.24 14.65
N ALA A 3 -3.67 -6.71 14.28
CA ALA A 3 -4.00 -8.13 14.16
C ALA A 3 -4.57 -8.38 12.76
N ASP A 4 -4.09 -9.42 12.10
CA ASP A 4 -4.52 -9.82 10.75
C ASP A 4 -4.50 -8.69 9.70
N GLY A 5 -3.58 -7.73 9.87
CA GLY A 5 -3.43 -6.58 8.97
C GLY A 5 -4.24 -5.34 9.36
N ASP A 6 -5.21 -5.46 10.26
CA ASP A 6 -6.01 -4.33 10.74
C ASP A 6 -5.41 -3.68 11.99
N LEU A 7 -5.50 -2.34 12.06
CA LEU A 7 -5.13 -1.61 13.27
C LEU A 7 -6.23 -1.78 14.32
N VAL A 8 -5.93 -2.51 15.41
CA VAL A 8 -6.91 -2.79 16.47
C VAL A 8 -6.78 -1.86 17.67
N GLU A 9 -5.56 -1.39 17.99
CA GLU A 9 -5.34 -0.57 19.18
C GLU A 9 -4.14 0.38 19.00
N THR A 10 -4.24 1.55 19.62
CA THR A 10 -3.11 2.46 19.85
C THR A 10 -2.95 2.64 21.36
N LEU A 11 -1.83 2.17 21.90
CA LEU A 11 -1.51 2.25 23.33
C LEU A 11 -0.56 3.41 23.61
N LEU A 12 -0.89 4.25 24.58
CA LEU A 12 0.00 5.28 25.12
C LEU A 12 0.45 4.87 26.52
N ILE A 13 1.77 4.71 26.70
CA ILE A 13 2.34 4.35 28.01
C ILE A 13 3.03 5.58 28.58
N SER A 14 2.54 6.07 29.71
CA SER A 14 3.19 7.17 30.46
C SER A 14 4.40 6.64 31.22
N GLY A 15 5.47 7.46 31.30
CA GLY A 15 6.72 7.09 31.98
C GLY A 15 7.72 6.30 31.15
N ALA A 16 7.38 5.95 29.90
CA ALA A 16 8.32 5.40 28.96
C ALA A 16 9.10 6.53 28.22
N THR A 17 10.35 6.27 27.90
CA THR A 17 11.23 7.23 27.21
C THR A 17 10.95 7.20 25.72
N GLY A 18 9.94 7.90 25.22
CA GLY A 18 9.77 8.32 23.84
C GLY A 18 9.88 7.28 22.71
N ILE A 19 9.82 5.99 23.03
CA ILE A 19 9.88 4.90 22.05
C ILE A 19 8.51 4.78 21.37
N ARG A 20 8.53 4.73 20.04
CA ARG A 20 7.37 4.34 19.24
C ARG A 20 7.63 2.98 18.66
N ALA A 21 6.68 2.07 18.79
CA ALA A 21 6.79 0.73 18.21
C ALA A 21 5.44 0.26 17.68
N ALA A 22 5.47 -0.50 16.60
CA ALA A 22 4.33 -1.26 16.13
C ALA A 22 4.40 -2.68 16.70
N VAL A 23 3.27 -3.20 17.14
CA VAL A 23 3.12 -4.60 17.53
C VAL A 23 2.21 -5.28 16.53
N LEU A 24 2.77 -6.23 15.80
CA LEU A 24 2.05 -7.03 14.83
C LEU A 24 1.72 -8.38 15.48
N LEU A 25 0.46 -8.63 15.69
CA LEU A 25 -0.03 -9.92 16.17
C LEU A 25 -0.27 -10.79 14.94
N ASN A 26 0.58 -11.77 14.73
CA ASN A 26 0.46 -12.72 13.65
C ASN A 26 0.78 -14.09 14.22
N ASN A 27 -0.22 -14.96 14.24
CA ASN A 27 -0.12 -16.27 14.88
C ASN A 27 0.58 -16.18 16.25
N ASP A 28 0.98 -17.13 16.91
CA ASP A 28 1.33 -17.23 18.32
C ASP A 28 2.46 -16.31 18.89
N GLN A 29 3.08 -15.46 18.08
CA GLN A 29 4.18 -14.60 18.55
C GLN A 29 4.02 -13.13 18.09
N PRO A 30 3.95 -12.16 19.01
CA PRO A 30 3.93 -10.75 18.64
C PRO A 30 5.29 -10.32 18.07
N LYS A 31 5.27 -9.66 16.91
CA LYS A 31 6.45 -9.01 16.34
C LYS A 31 6.43 -7.54 16.72
N ILE A 32 7.46 -7.09 17.44
CA ILE A 32 7.63 -5.69 17.82
C ILE A 32 8.61 -5.04 16.84
N ILE A 33 8.20 -3.94 16.23
CA ILE A 33 9.00 -3.17 15.28
C ILE A 33 9.13 -1.75 15.82
N GLU A 34 10.31 -1.40 16.26
CA GLU A 34 10.61 -0.06 16.77
C GLU A 34 10.65 0.97 15.65
N GLY A 35 10.21 2.18 15.99
CA GLY A 35 9.97 3.22 15.03
C GLY A 35 11.20 3.94 14.54
N GLY A 36 11.18 4.30 13.28
CA GLY A 36 12.09 5.23 12.63
C GLY A 36 11.38 5.79 11.41
N GLN A 37 11.49 7.09 11.21
CA GLN A 37 10.83 7.78 10.11
C GLN A 37 11.61 7.61 8.81
N VAL A 38 10.92 7.34 7.73
CA VAL A 38 11.44 7.44 6.36
C VAL A 38 11.07 8.82 5.83
N THR A 39 12.07 9.59 5.45
CA THR A 39 11.90 10.92 4.83
C THR A 39 12.31 10.94 3.37
N LYS A 40 13.02 9.92 2.92
CA LYS A 40 13.52 9.83 1.56
C LYS A 40 12.43 9.41 0.61
N THR A 41 12.09 10.28 -0.34
CA THR A 41 11.27 9.93 -1.49
C THR A 41 12.11 9.22 -2.55
N LYS A 42 11.46 8.45 -3.39
CA LYS A 42 12.09 7.74 -4.50
C LYS A 42 11.18 7.83 -5.72
N GLU A 43 11.80 7.88 -6.91
CA GLU A 43 11.05 7.68 -8.15
C GLU A 43 10.35 6.32 -8.13
N LEU A 44 9.19 6.24 -8.78
CA LEU A 44 8.43 4.99 -8.83
C LEU A 44 9.24 3.88 -9.48
N GLY A 45 9.50 2.84 -8.69
CA GLY A 45 10.13 1.61 -9.15
C GLY A 45 9.12 0.59 -9.66
N ASN A 46 9.53 -0.66 -9.72
CA ASN A 46 8.71 -1.76 -10.23
C ASN A 46 7.68 -2.28 -9.21
N PHE A 47 7.85 -1.94 -7.93
CA PHE A 47 7.02 -2.46 -6.85
C PHE A 47 6.48 -1.37 -5.93
N LEU A 48 5.25 -1.58 -5.48
CA LEU A 48 4.58 -0.79 -4.46
C LEU A 48 4.48 -1.62 -3.18
N ILE A 49 4.88 -1.03 -2.05
CA ILE A 49 4.75 -1.60 -0.71
C ILE A 49 3.74 -0.74 0.05
N VAL A 50 2.68 -1.37 0.52
CA VAL A 50 1.65 -0.73 1.36
C VAL A 50 1.84 -1.22 2.79
N PRO A 51 2.46 -0.40 3.67
CA PRO A 51 2.75 -0.81 5.03
C PRO A 51 1.49 -1.06 5.84
N ASN A 52 1.61 -1.96 6.82
CA ASN A 52 0.59 -2.19 7.82
C ASN A 52 0.24 -0.88 8.54
N PRO A 53 -1.04 -0.58 8.80
CA PRO A 53 -1.46 0.62 9.50
C PRO A 53 -0.78 0.86 10.86
N ALA A 54 -0.43 -0.21 11.58
CA ALA A 54 0.29 -0.08 12.85
C ALA A 54 1.71 0.48 12.65
N LEU A 55 2.43 0.09 11.59
CA LEU A 55 3.74 0.64 11.25
C LEU A 55 3.63 2.13 10.90
N ILE A 56 2.61 2.51 10.15
CA ILE A 56 2.37 3.92 9.79
C ILE A 56 2.11 4.74 11.06
N ARG A 57 1.26 4.27 11.96
CA ARG A 57 0.94 4.95 13.22
C ARG A 57 2.12 5.06 14.17
N ALA A 58 2.97 4.03 14.22
CA ALA A 58 4.19 4.02 15.02
C ALA A 58 5.34 4.80 14.37
N THR A 59 5.18 5.33 13.15
CA THR A 59 6.28 5.89 12.34
C THR A 59 7.46 4.90 12.18
N ALA A 60 7.15 3.61 11.99
CA ALA A 60 8.12 2.50 11.97
C ALA A 60 8.32 1.95 10.56
N LEU A 61 8.49 2.84 9.56
CA LEU A 61 8.64 2.45 8.16
C LEU A 61 10.10 2.19 7.75
N ASN A 62 11.06 2.63 8.55
CA ASN A 62 12.49 2.51 8.26
C ASN A 62 12.92 1.06 8.02
N ASN A 63 12.42 0.11 8.80
CA ASN A 63 12.78 -1.29 8.63
C ASN A 63 12.40 -1.83 7.25
N LEU A 64 11.19 -1.49 6.75
CA LEU A 64 10.78 -1.86 5.40
C LEU A 64 11.59 -1.12 4.33
N ALA A 65 11.86 0.18 4.54
CA ALA A 65 12.63 0.99 3.61
C ALA A 65 14.07 0.47 3.48
N ASP A 66 14.71 0.14 4.59
CA ASP A 66 16.08 -0.37 4.61
C ASP A 66 16.16 -1.78 4.01
N GLN A 67 15.23 -2.66 4.41
CA GLN A 67 15.18 -4.05 3.92
C GLN A 67 15.08 -4.14 2.39
N TYR A 68 14.26 -3.29 1.78
CA TYR A 68 14.01 -3.34 0.33
C TYR A 68 14.66 -2.18 -0.44
N SER A 69 15.54 -1.43 0.18
CA SER A 69 16.11 -0.20 -0.41
C SER A 69 15.01 0.70 -0.99
N ALA A 70 13.88 0.76 -0.29
CA ALA A 70 12.68 1.48 -0.71
C ALA A 70 12.68 2.93 -0.22
N GLY A 71 11.87 3.76 -0.86
CA GLY A 71 11.57 5.12 -0.42
C GLY A 71 10.09 5.42 -0.53
N LEU A 72 9.65 6.54 0.04
CA LEU A 72 8.28 7.00 -0.07
C LEU A 72 7.94 7.31 -1.53
N VAL A 73 6.74 6.95 -1.98
CA VAL A 73 6.23 7.35 -3.31
C VAL A 73 6.02 8.86 -3.39
N ASN A 74 5.77 9.49 -2.24
CA ASN A 74 5.57 10.93 -2.07
C ASN A 74 5.80 11.28 -0.59
N GLU A 75 6.28 12.49 -0.28
CA GLU A 75 6.57 12.93 1.09
C GLU A 75 5.36 12.90 2.06
N HIS A 76 4.15 12.99 1.52
CA HIS A 76 2.90 12.99 2.29
C HIS A 76 2.19 11.62 2.33
N ILE A 77 2.74 10.61 1.65
CA ILE A 77 2.09 9.31 1.48
C ILE A 77 2.99 8.20 2.01
N ALA A 78 2.53 7.53 3.06
CA ALA A 78 3.23 6.44 3.72
C ALA A 78 3.17 5.11 2.93
N TRP A 79 3.26 5.18 1.61
CA TRP A 79 3.50 4.04 0.72
C TRP A 79 4.94 4.07 0.24
N LEU A 80 5.53 2.91 0.09
CA LEU A 80 6.91 2.79 -0.34
C LEU A 80 6.99 2.20 -1.75
N THR A 81 8.07 2.51 -2.46
CA THR A 81 8.38 1.96 -3.78
C THR A 81 9.82 1.50 -3.84
N CYS A 82 10.09 0.45 -4.62
CA CYS A 82 11.43 -0.09 -4.85
C CYS A 82 11.53 -0.76 -6.22
N GLU A 83 12.77 -1.01 -6.65
CA GLU A 83 13.05 -1.67 -7.94
C GLU A 83 12.94 -3.19 -7.87
N SER A 84 13.26 -3.77 -6.71
CA SER A 84 13.27 -5.22 -6.51
C SER A 84 12.72 -5.58 -5.13
N LEU A 85 12.13 -6.77 -5.04
CA LEU A 85 11.68 -7.37 -3.79
C LEU A 85 12.30 -8.76 -3.66
N ASP A 86 12.68 -9.11 -2.45
CA ASP A 86 13.13 -10.46 -2.12
C ASP A 86 11.97 -11.46 -2.14
N VAL A 87 12.31 -12.73 -2.20
CA VAL A 87 11.32 -13.83 -2.27
C VAL A 87 10.55 -13.97 -0.94
N ASN A 88 11.18 -13.60 0.18
CA ASN A 88 10.58 -13.72 1.52
C ASN A 88 9.91 -12.39 1.94
N LEU A 89 8.66 -12.21 1.54
CA LEU A 89 7.88 -11.03 1.90
C LEU A 89 7.21 -11.21 3.28
N ASP A 90 7.44 -10.25 4.18
CA ASP A 90 6.75 -10.20 5.47
C ASP A 90 5.33 -9.63 5.30
N LYS A 91 4.37 -10.50 5.06
CA LYS A 91 2.96 -10.13 4.86
C LYS A 91 2.30 -9.55 6.12
N SER A 92 2.87 -9.75 7.29
CA SER A 92 2.38 -9.11 8.51
C SER A 92 2.73 -7.62 8.55
N ALA A 93 3.87 -7.25 7.97
CA ALA A 93 4.38 -5.89 7.96
C ALA A 93 3.83 -5.04 6.81
N ALA A 94 3.51 -5.65 5.66
CA ALA A 94 3.02 -4.91 4.49
C ALA A 94 2.28 -5.81 3.49
N GLN A 95 1.56 -5.15 2.57
CA GLN A 95 1.10 -5.75 1.32
C GLN A 95 2.04 -5.32 0.19
N TYR A 96 2.31 -6.24 -0.72
CA TYR A 96 3.28 -6.04 -1.79
C TYR A 96 2.61 -6.20 -3.15
N PHE A 97 2.94 -5.31 -4.08
CA PHE A 97 2.33 -5.28 -5.40
C PHE A 97 3.39 -5.03 -6.47
N LYS A 98 3.27 -5.75 -7.59
CA LYS A 98 4.01 -5.42 -8.80
C LYS A 98 3.26 -4.32 -9.55
N ILE A 99 3.93 -3.24 -9.91
CA ILE A 99 3.39 -2.17 -10.73
C ILE A 99 3.44 -2.62 -12.19
N ASN A 100 2.27 -2.71 -12.84
CA ASN A 100 2.16 -3.10 -14.24
C ASN A 100 2.11 -1.89 -15.16
N SER A 101 1.43 -0.81 -14.72
CA SER A 101 1.42 0.48 -15.42
C SER A 101 1.18 1.64 -14.47
N VAL A 102 1.64 2.81 -14.90
CA VAL A 102 1.48 4.10 -14.23
C VAL A 102 0.70 5.02 -15.17
N GLU A 103 -0.43 5.52 -14.72
CA GLU A 103 -1.30 6.36 -15.52
C GLU A 103 -1.68 7.65 -14.78
N LYS A 104 -1.90 8.73 -15.53
CA LYS A 104 -2.62 9.89 -14.97
C LYS A 104 -4.03 9.44 -14.62
N PHE A 105 -4.47 9.67 -13.39
CA PHE A 105 -5.80 9.26 -12.97
C PHE A 105 -6.89 9.91 -13.84
N ASN A 106 -7.66 9.08 -14.51
CA ASN A 106 -8.88 9.41 -15.22
C ASN A 106 -9.81 8.20 -15.23
N GLU A 107 -11.04 8.37 -14.74
CA GLU A 107 -12.00 7.27 -14.59
C GLU A 107 -12.27 6.52 -15.91
N LYS A 108 -12.38 7.24 -17.04
CA LYS A 108 -12.69 6.62 -18.34
C LYS A 108 -11.52 5.81 -18.89
N THR A 109 -10.30 6.37 -18.78
CA THR A 109 -9.08 5.68 -19.23
C THR A 109 -8.86 4.44 -18.37
N LEU A 110 -8.92 4.60 -17.05
CA LEU A 110 -8.76 3.50 -16.11
C LEU A 110 -9.78 2.37 -16.35
N ALA A 111 -11.07 2.71 -16.61
CA ALA A 111 -12.08 1.72 -16.94
C ALA A 111 -11.75 0.91 -18.22
N LYS A 112 -11.17 1.57 -19.24
CA LYS A 112 -10.74 0.88 -20.47
C LYS A 112 -9.55 -0.05 -20.21
N SER A 113 -8.54 0.43 -19.44
CA SER A 113 -7.37 -0.37 -19.07
C SER A 113 -7.78 -1.62 -18.28
N ILE A 114 -8.65 -1.46 -17.28
CA ILE A 114 -9.15 -2.59 -16.47
C ILE A 114 -9.98 -3.58 -17.31
N ALA A 115 -10.84 -3.08 -18.19
CA ALA A 115 -11.63 -3.93 -19.08
C ALA A 115 -10.77 -4.74 -20.05
N SER A 116 -9.72 -4.13 -20.62
CA SER A 116 -8.79 -4.81 -21.52
C SER A 116 -7.98 -5.92 -20.84
N MET A 117 -7.80 -5.85 -19.53
CA MET A 117 -7.13 -6.88 -18.73
C MET A 117 -8.05 -8.07 -18.40
N GLY A 118 -9.32 -8.01 -18.72
CA GLY A 118 -10.27 -9.07 -18.38
C GLY A 118 -10.44 -9.29 -16.88
N ALA A 119 -10.42 -8.21 -16.09
CA ALA A 119 -10.47 -8.29 -14.63
C ALA A 119 -11.71 -9.04 -14.13
N GLY A 120 -11.48 -10.00 -13.22
CA GLY A 120 -12.54 -10.72 -12.51
C GLY A 120 -12.91 -10.03 -11.19
N SER A 121 -11.95 -9.34 -10.59
CA SER A 121 -12.15 -8.51 -9.39
C SER A 121 -11.26 -7.27 -9.43
N LEU A 122 -11.67 -6.24 -8.68
CA LEU A 122 -10.96 -4.97 -8.62
C LEU A 122 -10.89 -4.47 -7.18
N THR A 123 -9.67 -4.32 -6.69
CA THR A 123 -9.38 -3.64 -5.42
C THR A 123 -8.87 -2.24 -5.71
N ILE A 124 -9.43 -1.23 -5.04
CA ILE A 124 -8.99 0.16 -5.18
C ILE A 124 -8.51 0.67 -3.84
N MET A 125 -7.29 1.19 -3.81
CA MET A 125 -6.68 1.85 -2.67
C MET A 125 -6.47 3.33 -3.01
N THR A 126 -6.76 4.22 -2.06
CA THR A 126 -6.61 5.66 -2.27
C THR A 126 -5.83 6.32 -1.13
N ARG A 127 -5.00 7.32 -1.46
CA ARG A 127 -4.30 8.16 -0.48
C ARG A 127 -4.19 9.61 -0.97
N GLY A 128 -4.62 10.54 -0.12
CA GLY A 128 -4.52 11.98 -0.42
C GLY A 128 -5.39 12.46 -1.59
N VAL A 129 -6.37 11.69 -2.01
CA VAL A 129 -7.30 12.02 -3.10
C VAL A 129 -8.74 11.94 -2.63
N ASP A 130 -9.59 12.82 -3.15
CA ASP A 130 -11.03 12.80 -2.90
C ASP A 130 -11.73 11.83 -3.88
N VAL A 131 -11.46 10.55 -3.69
CA VAL A 131 -12.03 9.45 -4.49
C VAL A 131 -12.53 8.38 -3.56
N TYR A 132 -13.80 8.04 -3.67
CA TYR A 132 -14.42 6.96 -2.90
C TYR A 132 -14.21 5.61 -3.59
N PRO A 133 -13.38 4.70 -3.06
CA PRO A 133 -13.00 3.44 -3.70
C PRO A 133 -14.19 2.59 -4.15
N GLU A 134 -15.19 2.42 -3.29
CA GLU A 134 -16.38 1.60 -3.59
C GLU A 134 -17.22 2.17 -4.73
N SER A 135 -17.40 3.49 -4.78
CA SER A 135 -18.13 4.16 -5.85
C SER A 135 -17.39 4.04 -7.17
N LEU A 136 -16.07 4.24 -7.13
CA LEU A 136 -15.22 4.14 -8.31
C LEU A 136 -15.17 2.69 -8.82
N ARG A 137 -15.04 1.70 -7.93
CA ARG A 137 -15.04 0.28 -8.29
C ARG A 137 -16.30 -0.11 -9.06
N LYS A 138 -17.49 0.30 -8.57
CA LYS A 138 -18.77 0.05 -9.25
C LYS A 138 -18.86 0.70 -10.62
N LYS A 139 -18.26 1.86 -10.82
CA LYS A 139 -18.23 2.55 -12.12
C LYS A 139 -17.28 1.88 -13.11
N ILE A 140 -16.11 1.43 -12.65
CA ILE A 140 -15.04 0.89 -13.50
C ILE A 140 -15.29 -0.58 -13.84
N LEU A 141 -15.63 -1.41 -12.87
CA LEU A 141 -15.85 -2.84 -13.06
C LEU A 141 -17.35 -3.18 -13.00
N LYS A 142 -18.08 -2.77 -14.04
CA LYS A 142 -19.52 -3.06 -14.15
C LYS A 142 -19.79 -4.54 -14.45
N TYR A 143 -18.93 -5.15 -15.23
CA TYR A 143 -19.08 -6.53 -15.74
C TYR A 143 -17.76 -7.28 -15.50
N PRO A 144 -17.59 -7.89 -14.32
CA PRO A 144 -16.41 -8.67 -14.02
C PRO A 144 -16.33 -9.92 -14.91
N THR A 145 -15.14 -10.22 -15.39
CA THR A 145 -14.90 -11.45 -16.17
C THR A 145 -14.88 -12.64 -15.24
N LYS A 146 -15.73 -13.64 -15.47
CA LYS A 146 -15.76 -14.86 -14.66
C LYS A 146 -14.40 -15.58 -14.75
N GLY A 147 -13.76 -15.81 -13.60
CA GLY A 147 -12.42 -16.43 -13.55
C GLY A 147 -11.27 -15.51 -13.99
N GLY A 148 -11.55 -14.24 -14.26
CA GLY A 148 -10.52 -13.25 -14.56
C GLY A 148 -9.64 -12.91 -13.34
N PRO A 149 -8.46 -12.30 -13.55
CA PRO A 149 -7.53 -11.97 -12.48
C PRO A 149 -8.08 -10.87 -11.54
N GLU A 150 -7.54 -10.85 -10.30
CA GLU A 150 -7.64 -9.67 -9.45
C GLU A 150 -6.73 -8.58 -10.03
N VAL A 151 -7.28 -7.39 -10.21
CA VAL A 151 -6.52 -6.18 -10.51
C VAL A 151 -6.57 -5.25 -9.31
N VAL A 152 -5.43 -4.71 -8.93
CA VAL A 152 -5.33 -3.72 -7.86
C VAL A 152 -5.00 -2.37 -8.45
N VAL A 153 -5.73 -1.33 -8.03
CA VAL A 153 -5.47 0.06 -8.43
C VAL A 153 -5.14 0.88 -7.21
N ALA A 154 -3.96 1.46 -7.20
CA ALA A 154 -3.53 2.39 -6.15
C ALA A 154 -3.56 3.82 -6.71
N ILE A 155 -4.38 4.70 -6.12
CA ILE A 155 -4.53 6.08 -6.55
C ILE A 155 -4.02 6.99 -5.45
N PHE A 156 -3.10 7.88 -5.80
CA PHE A 156 -2.57 8.84 -4.86
C PHE A 156 -2.35 10.22 -5.49
N ARG A 157 -2.23 11.20 -4.61
CA ARG A 157 -1.95 12.57 -5.02
C ARG A 157 -0.46 12.75 -5.26
N GLU A 158 -0.14 13.29 -6.44
CA GLU A 158 1.18 13.76 -6.83
C GLU A 158 0.99 15.14 -7.47
N ASP A 159 1.17 16.18 -6.65
CA ASP A 159 0.85 17.55 -7.06
C ASP A 159 1.53 17.95 -8.39
N PRO A 160 0.79 18.55 -9.32
CA PRO A 160 -0.63 18.95 -9.25
C PRO A 160 -1.61 17.88 -9.76
N ARG A 161 -1.24 16.62 -9.82
CA ARG A 161 -2.00 15.54 -10.48
C ARG A 161 -2.28 14.39 -9.52
N ASN A 162 -3.30 13.61 -9.85
CA ASN A 162 -3.49 12.30 -9.24
C ASN A 162 -2.92 11.22 -10.18
N VAL A 163 -2.20 10.29 -9.59
CA VAL A 163 -1.59 9.15 -10.29
C VAL A 163 -2.37 7.89 -9.94
N ALA A 164 -2.56 7.02 -10.92
CA ALA A 164 -3.13 5.69 -10.73
C ALA A 164 -2.09 4.65 -11.14
N LEU A 165 -1.76 3.75 -10.22
CA LEU A 165 -0.94 2.58 -10.48
C LEU A 165 -1.86 1.38 -10.69
N ILE A 166 -1.72 0.68 -11.81
CA ILE A 166 -2.37 -0.61 -12.02
C ILE A 166 -1.38 -1.68 -11.59
N CYS A 167 -1.79 -2.51 -10.65
CA CYS A 167 -0.91 -3.44 -9.97
C CYS A 167 -1.46 -4.86 -9.95
N SER A 168 -0.56 -5.81 -9.77
CA SER A 168 -0.87 -7.20 -9.39
C SER A 168 -0.38 -7.46 -7.97
N ARG A 169 -1.21 -8.11 -7.14
CA ARG A 169 -0.82 -8.52 -5.80
C ARG A 169 0.23 -9.62 -5.88
N LEU A 170 1.28 -9.50 -5.08
CA LEU A 170 2.24 -10.58 -4.90
C LEU A 170 1.71 -11.61 -3.88
N PRO A 171 1.97 -12.89 -4.12
CA PRO A 171 1.48 -13.98 -3.29
C PRO A 171 2.03 -13.96 -1.87
#